data_20becafc08eb0631a6e17f335ef241e5
#
_entry.id   20becafc08eb0631a6e17f335ef241e5
#
_cell.length_a   1.000
_cell.length_b   1.000
_cell.length_c   1.000
_cell.angle_alpha   90.00
_cell.angle_beta   90.00
_cell.angle_gamma   90.00
#
_symmetry.space_group_name_H-M   'P 1'
#
loop_
_entity.id
_entity.type
_entity.pdbx_description
1 polymer ?
#
loop_
_entity_poly.entity_id
_entity_poly.type
_entity_poly.pdbx_seq_one_letter_code
_entity_poly.pdbx_strand_id
1 'polypeptide(L)'
;DFEVVKKILRLCGHSYDPDDLLPSITLKVHDGYRSREVVRYSRAAYDNLARQFEHATARKPKEFKKEWVASWVENHEKSLRHVEAWERWDGGRRQRKEAERRNARRQRIAEIFRRLSELGWADELQKTAISSHIYSHKLVDKTKRLTEEEWTSIRGPLLELLPELRDKRLEQERHVVLRERYRTFKEVYEDRIYNKTQQERCFMPGAGELAGLREVTDAIERTPVDRELTKVHLQSIIKAIPQARWDEWNVERSAALVDILNHAEAPPMHGQPATAKDLQLATTVFTYGHGTHLTYPEVLGHRHGRWGSAGTPQSSIEQEWAVKDYKVLLDRQRIAARVVRLAGLDPKTATAADMDERDVWFATKENVRASNHDLCAMTWRGAIMKCLTKDQIVTLPAKRVAQAQELHAQKKCGDGSPAWYIHIPRGRKT
;
A
#
# COMPACT_ATOMS: atom_id res chain seq x y z
N ASP A 1 -45.55 -17.33 -22.33
CA ASP A 1 -46.19 -18.33 -23.16
C ASP A 1 -46.57 -17.70 -24.52
N PHE A 2 -45.82 -18.07 -25.58
CA PHE A 2 -45.99 -17.49 -26.93
C PHE A 2 -46.87 -18.41 -27.82
N GLU A 3 -47.97 -18.93 -27.34
CA GLU A 3 -48.76 -19.96 -28.03
C GLU A 3 -49.27 -19.50 -29.41
N VAL A 4 -49.69 -18.23 -29.57
CA VAL A 4 -50.11 -17.72 -30.86
C VAL A 4 -48.93 -17.63 -31.84
N VAL A 5 -47.74 -17.21 -31.40
CA VAL A 5 -46.56 -17.18 -32.22
C VAL A 5 -46.17 -18.60 -32.66
N LYS A 6 -46.16 -19.58 -31.76
CA LYS A 6 -45.93 -20.99 -32.09
C LYS A 6 -46.99 -21.53 -33.10
N LYS A 7 -48.23 -21.11 -32.96
CA LYS A 7 -49.32 -21.49 -33.91
C LYS A 7 -49.09 -20.91 -35.28
N ILE A 8 -48.67 -19.64 -35.36
CA ILE A 8 -48.34 -18.96 -36.64
C ILE A 8 -47.13 -19.61 -37.29
N LEU A 9 -46.04 -19.89 -36.55
CA LEU A 9 -44.84 -20.52 -37.08
C LEU A 9 -45.13 -21.93 -37.64
N ARG A 10 -45.94 -22.74 -36.93
CA ARG A 10 -46.37 -24.05 -37.42
C ARG A 10 -47.26 -23.94 -38.67
N LEU A 11 -48.14 -22.93 -38.72
CA LEU A 11 -48.96 -22.67 -39.87
C LEU A 11 -48.19 -22.36 -41.15
N CYS A 12 -47.11 -21.61 -41.01
CA CYS A 12 -46.22 -21.15 -42.10
C CYS A 12 -45.06 -22.08 -42.36
N GLY A 13 -44.99 -23.26 -41.70
CA GLY A 13 -43.92 -24.23 -41.92
C GLY A 13 -42.52 -23.73 -41.53
N HIS A 14 -42.47 -22.91 -40.47
CA HIS A 14 -41.22 -22.28 -39.96
C HIS A 14 -40.53 -21.33 -41.00
N SER A 15 -41.28 -20.72 -41.91
CA SER A 15 -40.77 -19.76 -42.89
C SER A 15 -40.43 -18.39 -42.26
N TYR A 16 -40.77 -18.16 -40.98
CA TYR A 16 -40.55 -16.95 -40.24
C TYR A 16 -40.00 -17.24 -38.87
N ASP A 17 -39.24 -16.30 -38.32
CA ASP A 17 -38.76 -16.31 -36.93
C ASP A 17 -39.66 -15.48 -36.02
N PRO A 18 -39.60 -15.64 -34.68
CA PRO A 18 -40.34 -14.80 -33.73
C PRO A 18 -40.04 -13.30 -33.91
N ASP A 19 -38.84 -12.92 -34.33
CA ASP A 19 -38.40 -11.54 -34.55
C ASP A 19 -39.06 -10.92 -35.77
N ASP A 20 -39.50 -11.72 -36.76
CA ASP A 20 -40.28 -11.25 -37.92
C ASP A 20 -41.71 -10.83 -37.50
N LEU A 21 -42.18 -11.35 -36.40
CA LEU A 21 -43.56 -11.19 -35.93
C LEU A 21 -43.68 -10.16 -34.82
N LEU A 22 -42.68 -10.00 -34.00
CA LEU A 22 -42.68 -9.18 -32.77
C LEU A 22 -41.39 -8.38 -32.59
N PRO A 23 -41.49 -7.13 -32.14
CA PRO A 23 -40.30 -6.39 -31.78
C PRO A 23 -39.58 -7.04 -30.59
N SER A 24 -38.29 -7.24 -30.73
CA SER A 24 -37.44 -7.84 -29.71
C SER A 24 -36.36 -6.87 -29.22
N ILE A 25 -35.87 -7.11 -28.00
CA ILE A 25 -34.71 -6.44 -27.42
C ILE A 25 -33.72 -7.48 -26.92
N THR A 26 -32.51 -7.44 -27.42
CA THR A 26 -31.41 -8.27 -26.92
C THR A 26 -30.76 -7.61 -25.73
N LEU A 27 -30.79 -8.27 -24.59
CA LEU A 27 -30.18 -7.80 -23.35
C LEU A 27 -28.96 -8.67 -23.03
N LYS A 28 -27.84 -8.02 -22.69
CA LYS A 28 -26.70 -8.72 -22.08
C LYS A 28 -26.92 -8.82 -20.58
N VAL A 29 -27.14 -10.04 -20.10
CA VAL A 29 -27.31 -10.34 -18.67
C VAL A 29 -26.00 -10.91 -18.14
N HIS A 30 -25.44 -10.24 -17.12
CA HIS A 30 -24.25 -10.73 -16.41
C HIS A 30 -24.70 -11.54 -15.20
N ASP A 31 -24.25 -12.79 -15.15
CA ASP A 31 -24.44 -13.69 -14.01
C ASP A 31 -23.05 -14.05 -13.49
N GLY A 32 -22.55 -13.26 -12.58
CA GLY A 32 -21.17 -13.38 -12.08
C GLY A 32 -20.12 -13.23 -13.20
N TYR A 33 -19.39 -14.29 -13.50
CA TYR A 33 -18.31 -14.29 -14.51
C TYR A 33 -18.75 -14.58 -15.95
N ARG A 34 -20.05 -14.84 -16.18
CA ARG A 34 -20.57 -15.16 -17.52
C ARG A 34 -21.54 -14.11 -18.01
N SER A 35 -21.37 -13.70 -19.26
CA SER A 35 -22.32 -12.84 -19.98
C SER A 35 -23.09 -13.70 -20.94
N ARG A 36 -24.43 -13.60 -20.91
CA ARG A 36 -25.31 -14.24 -21.87
C ARG A 36 -26.24 -13.22 -22.50
N GLU A 37 -26.56 -13.42 -23.76
CA GLU A 37 -27.56 -12.62 -24.48
C GLU A 37 -28.92 -13.26 -24.27
N VAL A 38 -29.88 -12.41 -23.89
CA VAL A 38 -31.29 -12.81 -23.68
C VAL A 38 -32.16 -11.94 -24.55
N VAL A 39 -32.88 -12.55 -25.48
CA VAL A 39 -33.86 -11.86 -26.31
C VAL A 39 -35.17 -11.76 -25.55
N ARG A 40 -35.72 -10.58 -25.45
CA ARG A 40 -37.02 -10.32 -24.81
C ARG A 40 -37.96 -9.66 -25.81
N TYR A 41 -39.23 -10.09 -25.81
CA TYR A 41 -40.27 -9.56 -26.65
C TYR A 41 -41.25 -8.71 -25.82
N SER A 42 -41.83 -7.69 -26.47
CA SER A 42 -42.85 -6.87 -25.83
C SER A 42 -44.14 -7.65 -25.57
N ARG A 43 -44.58 -7.72 -24.33
CA ARG A 43 -45.85 -8.36 -23.98
C ARG A 43 -47.05 -7.69 -24.66
N ALA A 44 -47.06 -6.34 -24.72
CA ALA A 44 -48.12 -5.57 -25.38
C ALA A 44 -48.17 -5.85 -26.89
N ALA A 45 -46.99 -6.00 -27.55
CA ALA A 45 -46.95 -6.37 -28.97
C ALA A 45 -47.46 -7.76 -29.20
N TYR A 46 -47.11 -8.71 -28.34
CA TYR A 46 -47.66 -10.07 -28.39
C TYR A 46 -49.15 -10.11 -28.22
N ASP A 47 -49.70 -9.44 -27.23
CA ASP A 47 -51.15 -9.41 -26.96
C ASP A 47 -51.93 -8.74 -28.11
N ASN A 48 -51.31 -7.74 -28.80
CA ASN A 48 -51.84 -7.12 -29.99
C ASN A 48 -51.87 -8.08 -31.19
N LEU A 49 -50.74 -8.73 -31.47
CA LEU A 49 -50.65 -9.75 -32.54
C LEU A 49 -51.67 -10.86 -32.34
N ALA A 50 -51.75 -11.39 -31.09
CA ALA A 50 -52.70 -12.46 -30.75
C ALA A 50 -54.13 -12.06 -31.04
N ARG A 51 -54.57 -10.92 -30.53
CA ARG A 51 -55.94 -10.39 -30.75
C ARG A 51 -56.25 -10.19 -32.24
N GLN A 52 -55.36 -9.56 -32.98
CA GLN A 52 -55.56 -9.28 -34.39
C GLN A 52 -55.55 -10.57 -35.24
N PHE A 53 -54.67 -11.51 -34.96
CA PHE A 53 -54.62 -12.81 -35.65
C PHE A 53 -55.89 -13.59 -35.39
N GLU A 54 -56.35 -13.74 -34.16
CA GLU A 54 -57.57 -14.47 -33.83
C GLU A 54 -58.80 -13.81 -34.44
N HIS A 55 -58.94 -12.51 -34.34
CA HIS A 55 -60.06 -11.77 -34.91
C HIS A 55 -60.11 -11.86 -36.42
N ALA A 56 -59.00 -11.60 -37.13
CA ALA A 56 -58.97 -11.56 -38.59
C ALA A 56 -59.06 -12.94 -39.19
N THR A 57 -58.58 -14.00 -38.54
CA THR A 57 -58.47 -15.36 -39.07
C THR A 57 -59.47 -16.32 -38.49
N ALA A 58 -60.43 -15.89 -37.65
CA ALA A 58 -61.48 -16.73 -37.11
C ALA A 58 -62.29 -17.34 -38.26
N ARG A 59 -62.48 -18.69 -38.22
CA ARG A 59 -63.23 -19.49 -39.23
C ARG A 59 -62.78 -19.29 -40.68
N LYS A 60 -61.57 -18.79 -40.93
CA LYS A 60 -60.98 -18.63 -42.28
C LYS A 60 -60.14 -19.85 -42.67
N PRO A 61 -60.04 -20.16 -43.99
CA PRO A 61 -59.21 -21.26 -44.50
C PRO A 61 -57.73 -21.01 -44.22
N LYS A 62 -56.94 -22.07 -44.35
CA LYS A 62 -55.49 -22.08 -44.05
C LYS A 62 -54.69 -21.13 -44.91
N GLU A 63 -55.08 -21.02 -46.21
CA GLU A 63 -54.47 -20.15 -47.20
C GLU A 63 -54.62 -18.69 -46.81
N PHE A 64 -55.84 -18.29 -46.46
CA PHE A 64 -56.11 -16.92 -45.97
C PHE A 64 -55.30 -16.55 -44.71
N LYS A 65 -55.13 -17.49 -43.79
CA LYS A 65 -54.33 -17.30 -42.57
C LYS A 65 -52.87 -17.07 -42.91
N LYS A 66 -52.32 -17.75 -43.92
CA LYS A 66 -50.96 -17.55 -44.39
C LYS A 66 -50.77 -16.18 -45.05
N GLU A 67 -51.69 -15.79 -45.93
CA GLU A 67 -51.69 -14.47 -46.55
C GLU A 67 -51.73 -13.34 -45.53
N TRP A 68 -52.58 -13.48 -44.48
CA TRP A 68 -52.65 -12.54 -43.41
C TRP A 68 -51.31 -12.42 -42.69
N VAL A 69 -50.67 -13.54 -42.35
CA VAL A 69 -49.33 -13.54 -41.70
C VAL A 69 -48.30 -12.86 -42.59
N ALA A 70 -48.27 -13.15 -43.90
CA ALA A 70 -47.34 -12.51 -44.82
C ALA A 70 -47.53 -10.98 -44.82
N SER A 71 -48.82 -10.52 -44.88
CA SER A 71 -49.12 -9.07 -44.80
C SER A 71 -48.74 -8.46 -43.45
N TRP A 72 -48.91 -9.21 -42.33
CA TRP A 72 -48.47 -8.76 -41.03
C TRP A 72 -46.96 -8.57 -41.00
N VAL A 73 -46.16 -9.56 -41.44
CA VAL A 73 -44.68 -9.50 -41.48
C VAL A 73 -44.22 -8.32 -42.35
N GLU A 74 -44.81 -8.13 -43.54
CA GLU A 74 -44.46 -7.00 -44.40
C GLU A 74 -44.72 -5.64 -43.74
N ASN A 75 -45.85 -5.52 -43.00
CA ASN A 75 -46.16 -4.30 -42.28
C ASN A 75 -45.27 -4.10 -41.07
N HIS A 76 -44.88 -5.21 -40.38
CA HIS A 76 -43.91 -5.18 -39.27
C HIS A 76 -42.53 -4.72 -39.75
N GLU A 77 -42.02 -5.30 -40.87
CA GLU A 77 -40.77 -4.84 -41.48
C GLU A 77 -40.78 -3.38 -41.90
N LYS A 78 -41.91 -2.89 -42.49
CA LYS A 78 -42.05 -1.48 -42.79
C LYS A 78 -41.98 -0.62 -41.53
N SER A 79 -42.62 -1.05 -40.45
CA SER A 79 -42.59 -0.37 -39.15
C SER A 79 -41.18 -0.35 -38.57
N LEU A 80 -40.45 -1.47 -38.60
CA LEU A 80 -39.05 -1.56 -38.18
C LEU A 80 -38.15 -0.59 -38.96
N ARG A 81 -38.26 -0.54 -40.30
CA ARG A 81 -37.52 0.43 -41.09
C ARG A 81 -37.81 1.88 -40.73
N HIS A 82 -39.04 2.20 -40.35
CA HIS A 82 -39.40 3.55 -39.84
C HIS A 82 -38.75 3.81 -38.46
N VAL A 83 -38.78 2.83 -37.56
CA VAL A 83 -38.12 2.94 -36.25
C VAL A 83 -36.62 3.15 -36.41
N GLU A 84 -35.96 2.35 -37.21
CA GLU A 84 -34.53 2.51 -37.49
C GLU A 84 -34.18 3.88 -38.12
N ALA A 85 -35.02 4.36 -39.03
CA ALA A 85 -34.80 5.67 -39.61
C ALA A 85 -34.97 6.79 -38.58
N TRP A 86 -35.95 6.66 -37.67
CA TRP A 86 -36.19 7.59 -36.57
C TRP A 86 -35.03 7.54 -35.54
N GLU A 87 -34.58 6.35 -35.14
CA GLU A 87 -33.43 6.18 -34.21
C GLU A 87 -32.16 6.78 -34.77
N ARG A 88 -31.85 6.56 -36.05
CA ARG A 88 -30.71 7.20 -36.73
C ARG A 88 -30.83 8.72 -36.75
N TRP A 89 -32.01 9.25 -37.01
CA TRP A 89 -32.27 10.69 -36.99
C TRP A 89 -32.15 11.27 -35.58
N ASP A 90 -32.78 10.64 -34.57
CA ASP A 90 -32.71 11.09 -33.18
C ASP A 90 -31.29 10.95 -32.62
N GLY A 91 -30.61 9.85 -32.91
CA GLY A 91 -29.19 9.66 -32.55
C GLY A 91 -28.31 10.77 -33.13
N GLY A 92 -28.50 11.07 -34.42
CA GLY A 92 -27.77 12.17 -35.08
C GLY A 92 -28.11 13.54 -34.50
N ARG A 93 -29.36 13.77 -34.12
CA ARG A 93 -29.80 14.99 -33.43
C ARG A 93 -29.15 15.13 -32.02
N ARG A 94 -29.15 14.07 -31.26
CA ARG A 94 -28.51 14.03 -29.92
C ARG A 94 -27.01 14.28 -30.02
N GLN A 95 -26.32 13.60 -30.96
CA GLN A 95 -24.89 13.79 -31.19
C GLN A 95 -24.55 15.24 -31.59
N ARG A 96 -25.35 15.87 -32.47
CA ARG A 96 -25.13 17.28 -32.84
C ARG A 96 -25.28 18.21 -31.63
N LYS A 97 -26.37 18.06 -30.83
CA LYS A 97 -26.55 18.86 -29.62
C LYS A 97 -25.42 18.67 -28.63
N GLU A 98 -24.93 17.46 -28.47
CA GLU A 98 -23.80 17.19 -27.57
C GLU A 98 -22.49 17.77 -28.12
N ALA A 99 -22.25 17.70 -29.44
CA ALA A 99 -21.12 18.33 -30.07
C ALA A 99 -21.14 19.86 -29.91
N GLU A 100 -22.32 20.49 -30.07
CA GLU A 100 -22.52 21.92 -29.83
C GLU A 100 -22.21 22.31 -28.38
N ARG A 101 -22.71 21.55 -27.42
CA ARG A 101 -22.43 21.75 -25.98
C ARG A 101 -20.94 21.61 -25.68
N ARG A 102 -20.28 20.58 -26.21
CA ARG A 102 -18.83 20.37 -26.04
C ARG A 102 -18.04 21.51 -26.67
N ASN A 103 -18.45 21.99 -27.83
CA ASN A 103 -17.81 23.12 -28.49
C ASN A 103 -17.98 24.41 -27.71
N ALA A 104 -19.18 24.71 -27.24
CA ALA A 104 -19.45 25.88 -26.41
C ALA A 104 -18.62 25.88 -25.11
N ARG A 105 -18.50 24.69 -24.45
CA ARG A 105 -17.65 24.50 -23.29
C ARG A 105 -16.16 24.78 -23.60
N ARG A 106 -15.64 24.22 -24.71
CA ARG A 106 -14.24 24.44 -25.13
C ARG A 106 -13.96 25.93 -25.39
N GLN A 107 -14.85 26.62 -26.12
CA GLN A 107 -14.72 28.03 -26.41
C GLN A 107 -14.74 28.87 -25.14
N ARG A 108 -15.64 28.57 -24.22
CA ARG A 108 -15.70 29.24 -22.91
C ARG A 108 -14.40 29.10 -22.13
N ILE A 109 -13.90 27.86 -22.01
CA ILE A 109 -12.65 27.58 -21.30
C ILE A 109 -11.48 28.33 -21.97
N ALA A 110 -11.35 28.23 -23.29
CA ALA A 110 -10.29 28.89 -24.04
C ALA A 110 -10.31 30.43 -23.81
N GLU A 111 -11.49 31.03 -23.83
CA GLU A 111 -11.65 32.46 -23.61
C GLU A 111 -11.29 32.86 -22.17
N ILE A 112 -11.70 32.08 -21.16
CA ILE A 112 -11.31 32.32 -19.76
C ILE A 112 -9.80 32.21 -19.61
N PHE A 113 -9.17 31.20 -20.18
CA PHE A 113 -7.71 31.01 -20.13
C PHE A 113 -6.97 32.17 -20.82
N ARG A 114 -7.43 32.61 -21.97
CA ARG A 114 -6.87 33.76 -22.67
C ARG A 114 -6.89 35.01 -21.78
N ARG A 115 -8.04 35.31 -21.20
CA ARG A 115 -8.22 36.51 -20.32
C ARG A 115 -7.41 36.42 -19.03
N LEU A 116 -7.31 35.24 -18.39
CA LEU A 116 -6.45 35.05 -17.23
C LEU A 116 -4.97 35.18 -17.60
N SER A 117 -4.57 34.71 -18.77
CA SER A 117 -3.20 34.87 -19.27
C SER A 117 -2.83 36.34 -19.49
N GLU A 118 -3.75 37.14 -20.03
CA GLU A 118 -3.59 38.59 -20.18
C GLU A 118 -3.47 39.34 -18.84
N LEU A 119 -3.99 38.74 -17.76
CA LEU A 119 -3.87 39.23 -16.39
C LEU A 119 -2.58 38.76 -15.68
N GLY A 120 -1.63 38.16 -16.42
CA GLY A 120 -0.32 37.75 -15.90
C GLY A 120 -0.24 36.32 -15.37
N TRP A 121 -1.27 35.49 -15.59
CA TRP A 121 -1.30 34.09 -15.09
C TRP A 121 -0.89 33.05 -16.13
N ALA A 122 -0.32 33.47 -17.28
CA ALA A 122 0.02 32.58 -18.39
C ALA A 122 0.90 31.39 -17.97
N ASP A 123 1.99 31.65 -17.23
CA ASP A 123 2.97 30.64 -16.82
C ASP A 123 2.36 29.63 -15.84
N GLU A 124 1.52 30.10 -14.92
CA GLU A 124 0.85 29.23 -13.97
C GLU A 124 -0.22 28.35 -14.64
N LEU A 125 -0.95 28.89 -15.61
CA LEU A 125 -1.96 28.14 -16.37
C LEU A 125 -1.35 27.06 -17.28
N GLN A 126 -0.07 27.12 -17.61
CA GLN A 126 0.66 26.05 -18.31
C GLN A 126 0.95 24.86 -17.39
N LYS A 127 0.92 25.03 -16.07
CA LYS A 127 1.14 23.95 -15.11
C LYS A 127 -0.10 23.06 -15.04
N THR A 128 0.08 21.76 -15.34
CA THR A 128 -1.02 20.78 -15.41
C THR A 128 -1.90 20.74 -14.16
N ALA A 129 -1.30 20.90 -12.98
CA ALA A 129 -2.04 20.89 -11.72
C ALA A 129 -3.04 22.05 -11.63
N ILE A 130 -2.62 23.25 -12.04
CA ILE A 130 -3.45 24.47 -12.01
C ILE A 130 -4.49 24.43 -13.12
N SER A 131 -4.05 24.16 -14.37
CA SER A 131 -4.97 24.09 -15.51
C SER A 131 -6.08 23.08 -15.28
N SER A 132 -5.76 21.85 -14.81
CA SER A 132 -6.77 20.82 -14.52
C SER A 132 -7.78 21.28 -13.47
N HIS A 133 -7.32 21.96 -12.42
CA HIS A 133 -8.21 22.48 -11.39
C HIS A 133 -9.16 23.57 -11.93
N ILE A 134 -8.62 24.51 -12.73
CA ILE A 134 -9.42 25.56 -13.38
C ILE A 134 -10.39 24.95 -14.39
N TYR A 135 -9.98 23.94 -15.21
CA TYR A 135 -10.87 23.25 -16.15
C TYR A 135 -12.09 22.61 -15.48
N SER A 136 -11.94 22.07 -14.29
CA SER A 136 -13.00 21.39 -13.54
C SER A 136 -13.78 22.33 -12.61
N HIS A 137 -13.37 23.59 -12.49
CA HIS A 137 -13.97 24.52 -11.56
C HIS A 137 -15.40 24.91 -11.99
N LYS A 138 -16.36 24.90 -11.04
CA LYS A 138 -17.79 25.15 -11.29
C LYS A 138 -18.13 26.46 -12.01
N LEU A 139 -17.30 27.49 -11.89
CA LEU A 139 -17.47 28.77 -12.58
C LEU A 139 -17.01 28.71 -14.03
N VAL A 140 -16.08 27.81 -14.37
CA VAL A 140 -15.47 27.62 -15.68
C VAL A 140 -16.19 26.55 -16.47
N ASP A 141 -16.46 25.40 -15.87
CA ASP A 141 -17.06 24.22 -16.50
C ASP A 141 -18.57 24.39 -16.72
N LYS A 142 -18.91 25.16 -17.75
CA LYS A 142 -20.28 25.35 -18.19
C LYS A 142 -20.40 25.15 -19.71
N THR A 143 -21.52 24.61 -20.15
CA THR A 143 -21.81 24.33 -21.56
C THR A 143 -22.40 25.51 -22.32
N LYS A 144 -22.13 26.74 -21.86
CA LYS A 144 -22.57 28.01 -22.47
C LYS A 144 -21.36 28.83 -22.84
N ARG A 145 -21.48 29.69 -23.86
CA ARG A 145 -20.45 30.69 -24.20
C ARG A 145 -20.30 31.68 -23.04
N LEU A 146 -19.10 32.22 -22.88
CA LEU A 146 -18.79 33.26 -21.91
C LEU A 146 -19.36 34.59 -22.41
N THR A 147 -20.11 35.30 -21.56
CA THR A 147 -20.54 36.70 -21.81
C THR A 147 -19.68 37.67 -20.98
N GLU A 148 -19.70 38.96 -21.30
CA GLU A 148 -18.95 39.97 -20.55
C GLU A 148 -19.45 40.10 -19.10
N GLU A 149 -20.74 40.01 -18.89
CA GLU A 149 -21.38 40.05 -17.57
C GLU A 149 -20.94 38.85 -16.71
N GLU A 150 -20.96 37.66 -17.32
CA GLU A 150 -20.49 36.46 -16.64
C GLU A 150 -18.98 36.56 -16.33
N TRP A 151 -18.16 37.08 -17.26
CA TRP A 151 -16.73 37.30 -17.02
C TRP A 151 -16.51 38.21 -15.82
N THR A 152 -17.19 39.34 -15.78
CA THR A 152 -17.11 40.30 -14.67
C THR A 152 -17.44 39.65 -13.33
N SER A 153 -18.47 38.77 -13.32
CA SER A 153 -18.88 38.04 -12.13
C SER A 153 -17.88 36.99 -11.65
N ILE A 154 -17.21 36.25 -12.57
CA ILE A 154 -16.31 35.13 -12.22
C ILE A 154 -14.85 35.55 -12.07
N ARG A 155 -14.45 36.68 -12.62
CA ARG A 155 -13.06 37.17 -12.63
C ARG A 155 -12.49 37.30 -11.20
N GLY A 156 -13.20 37.97 -10.29
CA GLY A 156 -12.74 38.17 -8.90
C GLY A 156 -12.47 36.84 -8.20
N PRO A 157 -13.46 35.94 -8.07
CA PRO A 157 -13.27 34.61 -7.47
C PRO A 157 -12.15 33.76 -8.09
N LEU A 158 -11.94 33.86 -9.43
CA LEU A 158 -10.83 33.12 -10.07
C LEU A 158 -9.46 33.72 -9.74
N LEU A 159 -9.37 35.06 -9.63
CA LEU A 159 -8.14 35.74 -9.23
C LEU A 159 -7.79 35.54 -7.75
N GLU A 160 -8.76 35.27 -6.89
CA GLU A 160 -8.52 34.86 -5.50
C GLU A 160 -8.05 33.41 -5.41
N LEU A 161 -8.59 32.52 -6.26
CA LEU A 161 -8.26 31.11 -6.27
C LEU A 161 -6.84 30.82 -6.81
N LEU A 162 -6.40 31.54 -7.84
CA LEU A 162 -5.13 31.28 -8.52
C LEU A 162 -3.89 31.39 -7.62
N PRO A 163 -3.74 32.40 -6.73
CA PRO A 163 -2.65 32.44 -5.76
C PRO A 163 -2.64 31.22 -4.83
N GLU A 164 -3.79 30.81 -4.32
CA GLU A 164 -3.89 29.63 -3.45
C GLU A 164 -3.44 28.33 -4.16
N LEU A 165 -3.83 28.18 -5.41
CA LEU A 165 -3.41 27.03 -6.22
C LEU A 165 -1.91 27.05 -6.51
N ARG A 166 -1.35 28.24 -6.80
CA ARG A 166 0.09 28.43 -6.99
C ARG A 166 0.85 28.07 -5.73
N ASP A 167 0.43 28.57 -4.57
CA ASP A 167 1.11 28.34 -3.31
C ASP A 167 1.08 26.86 -2.93
N LYS A 168 -0.06 26.18 -3.11
CA LYS A 168 -0.17 24.72 -2.94
C LYS A 168 0.76 23.95 -3.88
N ARG A 169 0.86 24.36 -5.15
CA ARG A 169 1.77 23.75 -6.11
C ARG A 169 3.23 23.90 -5.68
N LEU A 170 3.63 25.13 -5.31
CA LEU A 170 5.00 25.43 -4.86
C LEU A 170 5.35 24.62 -3.60
N GLU A 171 4.41 24.51 -2.67
CA GLU A 171 4.58 23.67 -1.49
C GLU A 171 4.76 22.18 -1.84
N GLN A 172 3.96 21.67 -2.77
CA GLN A 172 4.11 20.29 -3.25
C GLN A 172 5.45 20.05 -3.94
N GLU A 173 5.89 20.98 -4.79
CA GLU A 173 7.20 20.91 -5.45
C GLU A 173 8.33 20.95 -4.42
N ARG A 174 8.23 21.82 -3.42
CA ARG A 174 9.16 21.86 -2.30
C ARG A 174 9.19 20.52 -1.54
N HIS A 175 8.03 19.95 -1.23
CA HIS A 175 7.94 18.66 -0.55
C HIS A 175 8.63 17.55 -1.34
N VAL A 176 8.50 17.53 -2.66
CA VAL A 176 9.19 16.55 -3.51
C VAL A 176 10.70 16.68 -3.40
N VAL A 177 11.23 17.92 -3.50
CA VAL A 177 12.66 18.20 -3.37
C VAL A 177 13.19 17.83 -1.99
N LEU A 178 12.48 18.22 -0.92
CA LEU A 178 12.88 17.89 0.45
C LEU A 178 12.91 16.38 0.68
N ARG A 179 11.92 15.64 0.19
CA ARG A 179 11.88 14.17 0.29
C ARG A 179 13.09 13.53 -0.38
N GLU A 180 13.46 14.04 -1.55
CA GLU A 180 14.65 13.56 -2.27
C GLU A 180 15.94 13.85 -1.49
N ARG A 181 16.06 15.04 -0.90
CA ARG A 181 17.22 15.41 -0.07
C ARG A 181 17.33 14.52 1.17
N TYR A 182 16.22 14.26 1.85
CA TYR A 182 16.19 13.34 2.99
C TYR A 182 16.57 11.92 2.58
N ARG A 183 16.12 11.45 1.41
CA ARG A 183 16.53 10.16 0.86
C ARG A 183 18.03 10.11 0.60
N THR A 184 18.58 11.14 -0.05
CA THR A 184 20.01 11.24 -0.33
C THR A 184 20.82 11.30 0.97
N PHE A 185 20.33 12.03 1.97
CA PHE A 185 20.96 12.06 3.30
C PHE A 185 21.01 10.66 3.92
N LYS A 186 19.90 9.92 3.88
CA LYS A 186 19.85 8.54 4.37
C LYS A 186 20.87 7.65 3.66
N GLU A 187 20.91 7.68 2.33
CA GLU A 187 21.88 6.90 1.54
C GLU A 187 23.34 7.22 1.96
N VAL A 188 23.68 8.50 2.06
CA VAL A 188 25.02 8.96 2.48
C VAL A 188 25.36 8.46 3.89
N TYR A 189 24.40 8.46 4.80
CA TYR A 189 24.61 7.96 6.14
C TYR A 189 24.75 6.44 6.18
N GLU A 190 23.91 5.71 5.45
CA GLU A 190 23.98 4.25 5.35
C GLU A 190 25.31 3.79 4.75
N ASP A 191 25.82 4.45 3.72
CA ASP A 191 27.14 4.20 3.15
C ASP A 191 28.24 4.35 4.20
N ARG A 192 28.17 5.36 5.08
CA ARG A 192 29.12 5.58 6.16
C ARG A 192 29.14 4.45 7.19
N ILE A 193 27.97 3.90 7.51
CA ILE A 193 27.86 2.83 8.52
C ILE A 193 27.99 1.43 7.94
N TYR A 194 28.00 1.30 6.60
CA TYR A 194 28.01 0.00 5.92
C TYR A 194 29.20 -0.88 6.36
N ASN A 195 30.39 -0.30 6.48
CA ASN A 195 31.60 -1.01 6.86
C ASN A 195 31.78 -1.19 8.38
N LYS A 196 30.84 -0.74 9.18
CA LYS A 196 30.85 -0.91 10.64
C LYS A 196 30.38 -2.30 11.03
N THR A 197 30.96 -2.86 12.08
CA THR A 197 30.47 -4.11 12.68
C THR A 197 29.03 -3.93 13.21
N GLN A 198 28.30 -5.03 13.36
CA GLN A 198 26.97 -4.98 13.95
C GLN A 198 26.97 -4.34 15.34
N GLN A 199 27.94 -4.66 16.16
CA GLN A 199 28.09 -4.10 17.50
C GLN A 199 28.33 -2.58 17.44
N GLU A 200 29.22 -2.09 16.58
CA GLU A 200 29.41 -0.65 16.40
C GLU A 200 28.13 0.05 15.93
N ARG A 201 27.39 -0.57 15.00
CA ARG A 201 26.10 0.00 14.51
C ARG A 201 25.05 0.15 15.58
N CYS A 202 25.05 -0.73 16.61
CA CYS A 202 24.11 -0.62 17.73
C CYS A 202 24.26 0.69 18.52
N PHE A 203 25.48 1.23 18.56
CA PHE A 203 25.78 2.48 19.27
C PHE A 203 25.71 3.72 18.36
N MET A 204 25.30 3.55 17.11
CA MET A 204 25.13 4.67 16.17
C MET A 204 23.68 5.10 16.10
N PRO A 205 23.40 6.41 16.04
CA PRO A 205 22.04 6.90 15.84
C PRO A 205 21.46 6.39 14.52
N GLY A 206 20.16 6.30 14.39
CA GLY A 206 19.49 6.09 13.12
C GLY A 206 19.52 7.34 12.24
N ALA A 207 19.21 7.17 10.95
CA ALA A 207 19.10 8.32 10.05
C ALA A 207 18.03 9.34 10.50
N GLY A 208 16.94 8.87 11.15
CA GLY A 208 15.89 9.71 11.70
C GLY A 208 16.37 10.66 12.79
N GLU A 209 17.14 10.15 13.75
CA GLU A 209 17.71 10.98 14.82
C GLU A 209 18.68 12.02 14.28
N LEU A 210 19.54 11.64 13.33
CA LEU A 210 20.45 12.59 12.73
C LEU A 210 19.72 13.64 11.89
N ALA A 211 18.65 13.25 11.21
CA ALA A 211 17.82 14.17 10.45
C ALA A 211 17.11 15.20 11.34
N GLY A 212 16.86 14.86 12.62
CA GLY A 212 16.33 15.78 13.64
C GLY A 212 17.36 16.80 14.15
N LEU A 213 18.65 16.59 13.92
CA LEU A 213 19.68 17.56 14.31
C LEU A 213 19.54 18.86 13.51
N ARG A 214 19.68 19.99 14.21
CA ARG A 214 19.50 21.31 13.61
C ARG A 214 20.41 21.54 12.40
N GLU A 215 21.66 21.10 12.47
CA GLU A 215 22.62 21.26 11.40
C GLU A 215 22.21 20.52 10.12
N VAL A 216 21.59 19.36 10.27
CA VAL A 216 21.09 18.54 9.15
C VAL A 216 19.77 19.12 8.62
N THR A 217 18.84 19.43 9.52
CA THR A 217 17.55 20.02 9.17
C THR A 217 17.75 21.35 8.42
N ASP A 218 18.61 22.24 8.95
CA ASP A 218 18.91 23.53 8.34
C ASP A 218 19.53 23.35 6.93
N ALA A 219 20.44 22.40 6.76
CA ALA A 219 21.04 22.13 5.45
C ALA A 219 20.02 21.59 4.44
N ILE A 220 19.12 20.73 4.87
CA ILE A 220 18.11 20.12 3.99
C ILE A 220 16.99 21.11 3.66
N GLU A 221 16.44 21.79 4.68
CA GLU A 221 15.19 22.54 4.55
C GLU A 221 15.39 24.01 4.18
N ARG A 222 16.53 24.64 4.59
CA ARG A 222 16.83 26.04 4.26
C ARG A 222 17.59 26.24 2.96
N THR A 223 18.18 25.17 2.40
CA THR A 223 18.77 25.27 1.07
C THR A 223 17.67 25.54 0.04
N PRO A 224 17.77 26.60 -0.79
CA PRO A 224 16.77 26.92 -1.82
C PRO A 224 16.44 25.70 -2.71
N VAL A 225 15.18 25.62 -3.17
CA VAL A 225 14.68 24.47 -3.93
C VAL A 225 15.43 24.26 -5.26
N ASP A 226 15.84 25.35 -5.87
CA ASP A 226 16.62 25.41 -7.12
C ASP A 226 18.10 25.08 -6.95
N ARG A 227 18.57 24.96 -5.71
CA ARG A 227 19.97 24.65 -5.41
C ARG A 227 20.14 23.17 -5.08
N GLU A 228 21.03 22.51 -5.79
CA GLU A 228 21.38 21.11 -5.51
C GLU A 228 22.10 20.96 -4.16
N LEU A 229 21.65 20.00 -3.35
CA LEU A 229 22.32 19.59 -2.13
C LEU A 229 23.13 18.32 -2.41
N THR A 230 24.45 18.49 -2.60
CA THR A 230 25.33 17.39 -3.03
C THR A 230 25.60 16.38 -1.92
N LYS A 231 25.88 15.12 -2.29
CA LYS A 231 26.28 14.06 -1.35
C LYS A 231 27.55 14.44 -0.57
N VAL A 232 28.51 15.12 -1.21
CA VAL A 232 29.74 15.59 -0.56
C VAL A 232 29.45 16.59 0.56
N HIS A 233 28.51 17.50 0.32
CA HIS A 233 28.12 18.48 1.36
C HIS A 233 27.45 17.79 2.54
N LEU A 234 26.55 16.84 2.28
CA LEU A 234 25.93 16.04 3.33
C LEU A 234 26.93 15.21 4.12
N GLN A 235 27.92 14.61 3.45
CA GLN A 235 29.05 13.91 4.11
C GLN A 235 29.82 14.83 5.04
N SER A 236 30.09 16.07 4.62
CA SER A 236 30.81 17.04 5.44
C SER A 236 30.04 17.42 6.71
N ILE A 237 28.71 17.59 6.61
CA ILE A 237 27.82 17.85 7.76
C ILE A 237 27.87 16.67 8.75
N ILE A 238 27.66 15.46 8.26
CA ILE A 238 27.67 14.26 9.12
C ILE A 238 29.04 14.09 9.79
N LYS A 239 30.12 14.40 9.09
CA LYS A 239 31.49 14.32 9.63
C LYS A 239 31.76 15.38 10.70
N ALA A 240 31.11 16.53 10.60
CA ALA A 240 31.27 17.63 11.56
C ALA A 240 30.52 17.39 12.88
N ILE A 241 29.61 16.41 12.97
CA ILE A 241 28.91 16.09 14.22
C ILE A 241 29.92 15.54 15.23
N PRO A 242 30.11 16.19 16.42
CA PRO A 242 31.09 15.77 17.41
C PRO A 242 30.78 14.38 17.97
N GLN A 243 31.83 13.59 18.27
CA GLN A 243 31.68 12.28 18.92
C GLN A 243 30.95 12.38 20.26
N ALA A 244 31.20 13.44 21.04
CA ALA A 244 30.51 13.67 22.30
C ALA A 244 28.99 13.67 22.17
N ARG A 245 28.43 14.15 21.05
CA ARG A 245 26.99 14.11 20.81
C ARG A 245 26.46 12.70 20.65
N TRP A 246 27.24 11.81 20.03
CA TRP A 246 26.91 10.39 19.90
C TRP A 246 26.97 9.67 21.24
N ASP A 247 27.94 10.02 22.08
CA ASP A 247 28.10 9.44 23.42
C ASP A 247 26.96 9.87 24.35
N GLU A 248 26.59 11.15 24.34
CA GLU A 248 25.42 11.68 25.04
C GLU A 248 24.15 10.94 24.66
N TRP A 249 23.91 10.76 23.37
CA TRP A 249 22.75 10.07 22.85
C TRP A 249 22.67 8.60 23.33
N ASN A 250 23.80 7.89 23.36
CA ASN A 250 23.87 6.52 23.91
C ASN A 250 23.59 6.48 25.42
N VAL A 251 24.07 7.48 26.16
CA VAL A 251 23.81 7.61 27.61
C VAL A 251 22.32 7.87 27.86
N GLU A 252 21.72 8.82 27.16
CA GLU A 252 20.29 9.13 27.26
C GLU A 252 19.40 7.92 27.00
N ARG A 253 19.68 7.17 25.93
CA ARG A 253 18.95 5.94 25.59
C ARG A 253 19.14 4.84 26.61
N SER A 254 20.36 4.63 27.06
CA SER A 254 20.63 3.63 28.09
C SER A 254 19.91 3.97 29.40
N ALA A 255 19.88 5.23 29.80
CA ALA A 255 19.14 5.69 30.97
C ALA A 255 17.63 5.46 30.79
N ALA A 256 17.07 5.75 29.61
CA ALA A 256 15.66 5.50 29.31
C ALA A 256 15.31 3.99 29.34
N LEU A 257 16.21 3.11 28.89
CA LEU A 257 16.03 1.66 29.01
C LEU A 257 16.10 1.17 30.45
N VAL A 258 16.97 1.74 31.30
CA VAL A 258 17.02 1.45 32.71
C VAL A 258 15.72 1.87 33.41
N ASP A 259 15.15 2.99 33.01
CA ASP A 259 13.87 3.45 33.52
C ASP A 259 12.73 2.46 33.19
N ILE A 260 12.68 1.94 31.94
CA ILE A 260 11.75 0.85 31.57
C ILE A 260 11.93 -0.35 32.51
N LEU A 261 13.16 -0.78 32.79
CA LEU A 261 13.43 -1.94 33.67
C LEU A 261 12.91 -1.72 35.08
N ASN A 262 13.03 -0.50 35.61
CA ASN A 262 12.57 -0.16 36.93
C ASN A 262 11.04 -0.10 37.07
N HIS A 263 10.33 0.17 35.96
CA HIS A 263 8.88 0.24 35.95
C HIS A 263 8.21 -0.99 35.30
N ALA A 264 9.00 -1.99 34.90
CA ALA A 264 8.48 -3.19 34.23
C ALA A 264 7.80 -4.14 35.25
N GLU A 265 6.84 -4.92 34.72
CA GLU A 265 6.28 -6.07 35.46
C GLU A 265 7.33 -7.16 35.76
N ALA A 266 8.45 -7.13 35.04
CA ALA A 266 9.56 -8.05 35.13
C ALA A 266 10.86 -7.30 35.51
N PRO A 267 11.02 -6.94 36.82
CA PRO A 267 12.24 -6.29 37.27
C PRO A 267 13.45 -7.23 37.14
N PRO A 268 14.69 -6.71 37.27
CA PRO A 268 15.89 -7.55 37.26
C PRO A 268 15.81 -8.70 38.30
N MET A 269 16.31 -9.87 37.92
CA MET A 269 16.18 -11.10 38.71
C MET A 269 16.89 -11.04 40.07
N HIS A 270 17.78 -10.11 40.33
CA HIS A 270 18.44 -9.89 41.61
C HIS A 270 17.60 -9.12 42.64
N GLY A 271 16.45 -8.53 42.22
CA GLY A 271 15.49 -7.87 43.11
C GLY A 271 15.91 -6.47 43.61
N GLN A 272 16.98 -5.89 43.05
CA GLN A 272 17.41 -4.51 43.29
C GLN A 272 16.96 -3.60 42.15
N PRO A 273 16.90 -2.27 42.35
CA PRO A 273 16.66 -1.34 41.26
C PRO A 273 17.66 -1.54 40.12
N ALA A 274 17.16 -1.48 38.89
CA ALA A 274 17.98 -1.66 37.72
C ALA A 274 19.03 -0.55 37.55
N THR A 275 20.18 -0.92 37.08
CA THR A 275 21.29 -0.05 36.73
C THR A 275 21.71 -0.27 35.30
N ALA A 276 22.63 0.56 34.76
CA ALA A 276 23.18 0.38 33.41
C ALA A 276 23.86 -0.99 33.23
N LYS A 277 24.36 -1.63 34.29
CA LYS A 277 24.94 -2.98 34.25
C LYS A 277 23.88 -4.04 33.91
N ASP A 278 22.66 -3.84 34.37
CA ASP A 278 21.57 -4.79 34.15
C ASP A 278 21.08 -4.82 32.73
N LEU A 279 21.36 -3.79 31.91
CA LEU A 279 21.14 -3.83 30.47
C LEU A 279 21.95 -4.92 29.79
N GLN A 280 23.15 -5.22 30.28
CA GLN A 280 24.06 -6.20 29.70
C GLN A 280 23.71 -7.65 30.05
N LEU A 281 22.80 -7.89 31.00
CA LEU A 281 22.37 -9.23 31.39
C LEU A 281 21.68 -9.93 30.20
N ALA A 282 22.04 -11.18 29.97
CA ALA A 282 21.40 -12.01 28.94
C ALA A 282 19.89 -12.25 29.21
N THR A 283 19.44 -12.02 30.42
CA THR A 283 18.03 -12.11 30.84
C THR A 283 17.25 -10.81 30.65
N THR A 284 17.91 -9.70 30.30
CA THR A 284 17.27 -8.43 30.00
C THR A 284 16.87 -8.41 28.53
N VAL A 285 15.57 -8.61 28.28
CA VAL A 285 15.01 -8.72 26.93
C VAL A 285 13.94 -7.66 26.73
N PHE A 286 14.18 -6.80 25.78
CA PHE A 286 13.23 -5.77 25.35
C PHE A 286 12.36 -6.30 24.22
N THR A 287 11.07 -6.02 24.29
CA THR A 287 10.12 -6.39 23.23
C THR A 287 9.63 -5.14 22.53
N TYR A 288 9.84 -5.10 21.24
CA TYR A 288 9.30 -4.08 20.35
C TYR A 288 8.03 -4.57 19.66
N GLY A 289 6.97 -3.77 19.69
CA GLY A 289 5.70 -4.08 19.02
C GLY A 289 5.13 -5.43 19.48
N HIS A 290 4.73 -6.26 18.50
CA HIS A 290 4.05 -7.52 18.76
C HIS A 290 4.94 -8.77 18.70
N GLY A 291 6.25 -8.65 18.60
CA GLY A 291 7.03 -9.88 18.52
C GLY A 291 8.54 -9.79 18.27
N THR A 292 9.12 -8.61 18.13
CA THR A 292 10.57 -8.48 18.02
C THR A 292 11.17 -8.40 19.42
N HIS A 293 12.06 -9.34 19.77
CA HIS A 293 12.74 -9.40 21.06
C HIS A 293 14.22 -9.08 20.87
N LEU A 294 14.73 -8.14 21.65
CA LEU A 294 16.05 -7.57 21.51
C LEU A 294 16.78 -7.59 22.85
N THR A 295 18.07 -7.84 22.82
CA THR A 295 18.97 -7.68 23.94
C THR A 295 19.79 -6.41 23.79
N TYR A 296 20.50 -5.98 24.81
CA TYR A 296 21.45 -4.90 24.72
C TYR A 296 22.76 -5.45 24.10
N PRO A 297 23.43 -4.73 23.19
CA PRO A 297 23.11 -3.39 22.72
C PRO A 297 22.16 -3.33 21.50
N GLU A 298 21.66 -4.45 20.96
CA GLU A 298 20.85 -4.46 19.73
C GLU A 298 19.61 -3.57 19.83
N VAL A 299 19.04 -3.43 21.03
CA VAL A 299 17.88 -2.55 21.29
C VAL A 299 18.17 -1.07 20.98
N LEU A 300 19.43 -0.61 21.17
CA LEU A 300 19.85 0.77 20.84
C LEU A 300 19.88 1.01 19.35
N GLY A 301 20.38 0.06 18.59
CA GLY A 301 20.51 0.13 17.13
C GLY A 301 19.31 -0.40 16.37
N HIS A 302 18.24 -0.82 17.09
CA HIS A 302 17.08 -1.36 16.42
C HIS A 302 16.37 -0.29 15.60
N ARG A 303 16.38 -0.51 14.30
CA ARG A 303 15.75 0.38 13.33
C ARG A 303 14.31 -0.06 13.11
N HIS A 304 13.43 0.84 13.42
CA HIS A 304 12.01 0.61 13.21
C HIS A 304 11.72 0.64 11.70
N GLY A 305 11.02 -0.36 11.21
CA GLY A 305 10.43 -0.28 9.87
C GLY A 305 9.30 0.76 9.78
N ARG A 306 9.22 1.69 10.73
CA ARG A 306 8.30 2.82 10.71
C ARG A 306 8.96 3.98 9.99
N TRP A 307 8.41 4.28 8.84
CA TRP A 307 8.76 5.45 8.05
C TRP A 307 8.07 6.70 8.62
N GLY A 308 8.60 7.85 8.32
CA GLY A 308 7.93 9.12 8.62
C GLY A 308 6.50 9.14 8.07
N SER A 309 5.64 9.99 8.59
CA SER A 309 4.23 10.07 8.20
C SER A 309 4.10 10.22 6.69
N ALA A 310 3.23 9.42 6.08
CA ALA A 310 2.96 9.52 4.65
C ALA A 310 2.56 10.96 4.29
N GLY A 311 3.19 11.52 3.25
CA GLY A 311 2.94 12.89 2.82
C GLY A 311 3.89 13.96 3.42
N THR A 312 4.71 13.61 4.41
CA THR A 312 5.75 14.53 4.91
C THR A 312 7.07 14.40 4.13
N PRO A 313 7.92 15.42 4.10
CA PRO A 313 9.25 15.32 3.50
C PRO A 313 10.09 14.19 4.11
N GLN A 314 9.96 13.96 5.42
CA GLN A 314 10.68 12.94 6.18
C GLN A 314 10.14 11.51 5.96
N SER A 315 9.12 11.32 5.11
CA SER A 315 8.53 9.98 4.85
C SER A 315 9.51 8.97 4.24
N SER A 316 10.66 9.43 3.73
CA SER A 316 11.75 8.59 3.21
C SER A 316 12.75 8.13 4.27
N ILE A 317 12.63 8.60 5.52
CA ILE A 317 13.53 8.28 6.63
C ILE A 317 12.75 7.51 7.70
N GLU A 318 13.44 6.62 8.39
CA GLU A 318 12.90 5.92 9.55
C GLU A 318 12.61 6.92 10.67
N GLN A 319 11.58 6.64 11.47
CA GLN A 319 11.28 7.44 12.65
C GLN A 319 12.41 7.34 13.68
N GLU A 320 12.52 8.36 14.50
CA GLU A 320 13.45 8.38 15.63
C GLU A 320 13.16 7.21 16.59
N TRP A 321 14.23 6.73 17.23
CA TRP A 321 14.10 5.73 18.27
C TRP A 321 13.30 6.29 19.44
N ALA A 322 12.28 5.59 19.89
CA ALA A 322 11.44 6.03 20.99
C ALA A 322 11.30 4.93 22.04
N VAL A 323 11.67 5.26 23.28
CA VAL A 323 11.62 4.35 24.42
C VAL A 323 10.24 3.74 24.67
N LYS A 324 9.18 4.49 24.39
CA LYS A 324 7.76 4.06 24.53
C LYS A 324 7.37 2.85 23.67
N ASP A 325 8.17 2.57 22.64
CA ASP A 325 7.91 1.46 21.72
C ASP A 325 8.43 0.13 22.26
N TYR A 326 9.15 0.16 23.37
CA TYR A 326 9.74 -1.03 24.00
C TYR A 326 9.07 -1.33 25.33
N LYS A 327 9.02 -2.61 25.66
CA LYS A 327 8.57 -3.12 26.96
C LYS A 327 9.36 -4.36 27.36
N VAL A 328 9.41 -4.65 28.65
CA VAL A 328 10.00 -5.87 29.18
C VAL A 328 8.87 -6.80 29.64
N LEU A 329 8.87 -8.02 29.11
CA LEU A 329 7.84 -9.03 29.40
C LEU A 329 8.39 -10.13 30.29
N LEU A 330 7.67 -10.45 31.37
CA LEU A 330 8.05 -11.49 32.31
C LEU A 330 8.26 -12.86 31.67
N ASP A 331 7.44 -13.22 30.70
CA ASP A 331 7.58 -14.49 29.99
C ASP A 331 8.87 -14.56 29.18
N ARG A 332 9.31 -13.46 28.56
CA ARG A 332 10.56 -13.40 27.83
C ARG A 332 11.78 -13.47 28.76
N GLN A 333 11.71 -12.80 29.90
CA GLN A 333 12.72 -12.93 30.94
C GLN A 333 12.84 -14.38 31.45
N ARG A 334 11.73 -15.07 31.66
CA ARG A 334 11.70 -16.49 32.06
C ARG A 334 12.31 -17.41 31.00
N ILE A 335 12.01 -17.17 29.74
CA ILE A 335 12.61 -17.90 28.62
C ILE A 335 14.13 -17.66 28.58
N ALA A 336 14.57 -16.39 28.65
CA ALA A 336 15.98 -16.05 28.69
C ALA A 336 16.70 -16.69 29.88
N ALA A 337 16.13 -16.65 31.07
CA ALA A 337 16.68 -17.29 32.26
C ALA A 337 16.80 -18.83 32.08
N ARG A 338 15.89 -19.47 31.37
CA ARG A 338 15.99 -20.90 31.01
C ARG A 338 17.14 -21.15 30.04
N VAL A 339 17.30 -20.32 29.02
CA VAL A 339 18.39 -20.41 28.04
C VAL A 339 19.74 -20.27 28.73
N VAL A 340 19.90 -19.28 29.59
CA VAL A 340 21.14 -19.05 30.36
C VAL A 340 21.47 -20.25 31.26
N ARG A 341 20.51 -20.82 32.00
CA ARG A 341 20.73 -22.02 32.79
C ARG A 341 21.14 -23.24 31.97
N LEU A 342 20.54 -23.38 30.78
CA LEU A 342 20.90 -24.47 29.88
C LEU A 342 22.33 -24.32 29.31
N ALA A 343 22.83 -23.10 29.23
CA ALA A 343 24.23 -22.83 28.89
C ALA A 343 25.19 -23.02 30.07
N GLY A 344 24.69 -23.38 31.26
CA GLY A 344 25.50 -23.60 32.47
C GLY A 344 25.91 -22.32 33.20
N LEU A 345 25.17 -21.22 32.99
CA LEU A 345 25.45 -19.92 33.58
C LEU A 345 24.34 -19.50 34.59
N ASP A 346 24.65 -18.56 35.46
CA ASP A 346 23.69 -17.98 36.41
C ASP A 346 22.87 -16.86 35.73
N PRO A 347 21.53 -16.99 35.67
CA PRO A 347 20.68 -15.97 35.08
C PRO A 347 20.73 -14.58 35.78
N LYS A 348 21.23 -14.50 37.00
CA LYS A 348 21.34 -13.24 37.74
C LYS A 348 22.55 -12.40 37.35
N THR A 349 23.59 -13.05 36.84
CA THR A 349 24.89 -12.42 36.60
C THR A 349 25.39 -12.54 35.16
N ALA A 350 24.93 -13.58 34.44
CA ALA A 350 25.39 -13.83 33.06
C ALA A 350 25.03 -12.70 32.12
N THR A 351 26.03 -12.18 31.43
CA THR A 351 25.90 -11.15 30.42
C THR A 351 25.61 -11.74 29.02
N ALA A 352 25.20 -10.89 28.09
CA ALA A 352 25.09 -11.27 26.68
C ALA A 352 26.46 -11.71 26.11
N ALA A 353 27.55 -11.09 26.55
CA ALA A 353 28.91 -11.46 26.13
C ALA A 353 29.29 -12.86 26.63
N ASP A 354 28.97 -13.20 27.90
CA ASP A 354 29.22 -14.55 28.43
C ASP A 354 28.45 -15.62 27.65
N MET A 355 27.25 -15.32 27.20
CA MET A 355 26.45 -16.21 26.38
C MET A 355 27.02 -16.37 24.96
N ASP A 356 27.55 -15.30 24.39
CA ASP A 356 28.22 -15.34 23.07
C ASP A 356 29.53 -16.15 23.12
N GLU A 357 30.32 -16.01 24.19
CA GLU A 357 31.54 -16.77 24.40
C GLU A 357 31.27 -18.27 24.59
N ARG A 358 30.17 -18.64 25.26
CA ARG A 358 29.80 -20.03 25.47
C ARG A 358 29.42 -20.79 24.20
N ASP A 359 28.98 -20.07 23.15
CA ASP A 359 28.55 -20.63 21.85
C ASP A 359 27.66 -21.89 21.94
N VAL A 360 26.72 -21.88 22.90
CA VAL A 360 25.77 -23.00 23.08
C VAL A 360 24.62 -22.86 22.11
N TRP A 361 24.32 -23.97 21.44
CA TRP A 361 23.24 -24.06 20.50
C TRP A 361 22.00 -24.72 21.10
N PHE A 362 20.82 -24.29 20.66
CA PHE A 362 19.52 -24.68 21.19
C PHE A 362 18.60 -25.21 20.08
N ALA A 363 17.63 -25.97 20.48
CA ALA A 363 16.53 -26.42 19.63
C ALA A 363 15.24 -26.54 20.45
N THR A 364 14.10 -26.70 19.80
CA THR A 364 12.87 -27.07 20.51
C THR A 364 12.78 -28.58 20.70
N LYS A 365 12.18 -29.03 21.81
CA LYS A 365 11.94 -30.46 22.10
C LYS A 365 11.21 -31.17 20.95
N GLU A 366 10.22 -30.50 20.37
CA GLU A 366 9.45 -31.00 19.23
C GLU A 366 10.33 -31.21 18.01
N ASN A 367 11.17 -30.21 17.71
CA ASN A 367 12.06 -30.23 16.57
C ASN A 367 13.14 -31.34 16.73
N VAL A 368 13.66 -31.56 17.95
CA VAL A 368 14.60 -32.67 18.21
C VAL A 368 13.92 -34.04 18.01
N ARG A 369 12.66 -34.18 18.41
CA ARG A 369 11.88 -35.43 18.31
C ARG A 369 11.35 -35.74 16.89
N ALA A 370 11.03 -34.68 16.14
CA ALA A 370 10.51 -34.82 14.80
C ALA A 370 11.55 -35.49 13.88
N SER A 371 11.18 -36.55 13.19
CA SER A 371 12.08 -37.25 12.24
C SER A 371 11.97 -36.74 10.80
N ASN A 372 10.91 -36.04 10.46
CA ASN A 372 10.52 -35.75 9.07
C ASN A 372 10.93 -34.35 8.54
N HIS A 373 11.48 -33.50 9.39
CA HIS A 373 11.87 -32.16 9.00
C HIS A 373 13.32 -31.86 9.40
N ASP A 374 13.94 -30.90 8.71
CA ASP A 374 15.26 -30.40 9.08
C ASP A 374 15.29 -29.92 10.53
N LEU A 375 16.40 -30.15 11.20
CA LEU A 375 16.56 -29.74 12.59
C LEU A 375 16.87 -28.23 12.64
N CYS A 376 15.97 -27.44 13.18
CA CYS A 376 16.19 -26.02 13.40
C CYS A 376 17.08 -25.82 14.65
N ALA A 377 18.34 -25.49 14.41
CA ALA A 377 19.29 -25.09 15.44
C ALA A 377 19.30 -23.58 15.60
N MET A 378 19.36 -23.10 16.84
CA MET A 378 19.22 -21.69 17.20
C MET A 378 20.40 -21.24 18.07
N THR A 379 20.89 -20.03 17.85
CA THR A 379 21.72 -19.33 18.83
C THR A 379 20.87 -19.02 20.07
N TRP A 380 21.47 -18.58 21.17
CA TRP A 380 20.74 -18.21 22.36
C TRP A 380 19.73 -17.07 22.13
N ARG A 381 20.09 -16.07 21.29
CA ARG A 381 19.16 -15.02 20.89
C ARG A 381 17.98 -15.57 20.06
N GLY A 382 18.29 -16.48 19.13
CA GLY A 382 17.27 -17.16 18.34
C GLY A 382 16.30 -18.00 19.19
N ALA A 383 16.79 -18.64 20.24
CA ALA A 383 15.99 -19.40 21.18
C ALA A 383 15.01 -18.49 21.97
N ILE A 384 15.48 -17.33 22.43
CA ILE A 384 14.63 -16.34 23.12
C ILE A 384 13.56 -15.79 22.18
N MET A 385 13.88 -15.56 20.91
CA MET A 385 12.92 -15.02 19.95
C MET A 385 11.85 -16.01 19.52
N LYS A 386 12.25 -17.25 19.21
CA LYS A 386 11.34 -18.24 18.57
C LYS A 386 10.54 -19.07 19.55
N CYS A 387 11.05 -19.29 20.78
CA CYS A 387 10.35 -20.17 21.71
C CYS A 387 9.18 -19.44 22.39
N LEU A 388 8.02 -20.07 22.38
CA LEU A 388 6.81 -19.54 23.00
C LEU A 388 6.81 -19.79 24.52
N THR A 389 7.41 -20.89 24.97
CA THR A 389 7.49 -21.25 26.39
C THR A 389 8.89 -21.76 26.74
N LYS A 390 9.26 -21.55 28.03
CA LYS A 390 10.56 -22.01 28.57
C LYS A 390 10.75 -23.55 28.50
N ASP A 391 9.66 -24.30 28.50
CA ASP A 391 9.68 -25.77 28.54
C ASP A 391 9.95 -26.42 27.18
N GLN A 392 9.82 -25.65 26.11
CA GLN A 392 10.11 -26.12 24.76
C GLN A 392 11.63 -26.19 24.45
N ILE A 393 12.47 -25.46 25.21
CA ILE A 393 13.87 -25.25 24.90
C ILE A 393 14.71 -26.40 25.46
N VAL A 394 15.61 -26.91 24.62
CA VAL A 394 16.67 -27.86 24.97
C VAL A 394 17.96 -27.47 24.31
N THR A 395 19.10 -27.91 24.83
CA THR A 395 20.40 -27.78 24.16
C THR A 395 20.42 -28.66 22.92
N LEU A 396 21.09 -28.20 21.88
CA LEU A 396 21.28 -29.00 20.66
C LEU A 396 22.14 -30.24 21.01
N PRO A 397 21.81 -31.43 20.51
CA PRO A 397 22.63 -32.62 20.70
C PRO A 397 24.07 -32.41 20.22
N ALA A 398 25.05 -32.78 21.02
CA ALA A 398 26.48 -32.53 20.76
C ALA A 398 26.93 -32.96 19.35
N LYS A 399 26.39 -34.08 18.85
CA LYS A 399 26.68 -34.56 17.47
C LYS A 399 26.28 -33.60 16.34
N ARG A 400 25.45 -32.60 16.65
CA ARG A 400 24.93 -31.62 15.69
C ARG A 400 25.52 -30.22 15.86
N VAL A 401 26.27 -29.97 16.96
CA VAL A 401 26.81 -28.63 17.24
C VAL A 401 27.80 -28.20 16.18
N ALA A 402 28.79 -29.07 15.85
CA ALA A 402 29.80 -28.76 14.82
C ALA A 402 29.16 -28.44 13.45
N GLN A 403 28.13 -29.20 13.07
CA GLN A 403 27.39 -28.95 11.83
C GLN A 403 26.60 -27.63 11.90
N ALA A 404 26.07 -27.27 13.05
CA ALA A 404 25.40 -25.99 13.28
C ALA A 404 26.37 -24.82 13.10
N GLN A 405 27.55 -24.90 13.71
CA GLN A 405 28.58 -23.89 13.65
C GLN A 405 29.11 -23.68 12.21
N GLU A 406 29.36 -24.79 11.48
CA GLU A 406 29.78 -24.73 10.08
C GLU A 406 28.74 -24.03 9.18
N LEU A 407 27.47 -24.45 9.25
CA LEU A 407 26.38 -23.85 8.48
C LEU A 407 26.14 -22.38 8.86
N HIS A 408 26.30 -22.04 10.14
CA HIS A 408 26.18 -20.66 10.62
C HIS A 408 27.28 -19.76 10.07
N ALA A 409 28.52 -20.24 10.04
CA ALA A 409 29.63 -19.50 9.47
C ALA A 409 29.43 -19.17 7.99
N GLN A 410 28.74 -20.04 7.25
CA GLN A 410 28.43 -19.86 5.83
C GLN A 410 27.21 -18.97 5.57
N LYS A 411 26.29 -18.85 6.55
CA LYS A 411 25.03 -18.15 6.39
C LYS A 411 25.10 -16.73 6.94
N LYS A 412 25.17 -15.75 6.04
CA LYS A 412 25.00 -14.33 6.38
C LYS A 412 23.56 -13.90 6.07
N CYS A 413 22.95 -13.11 6.95
CA CYS A 413 21.71 -12.40 6.63
C CYS A 413 21.96 -11.30 5.59
N GLY A 414 20.93 -10.85 4.86
CA GLY A 414 21.07 -9.84 3.81
C GLY A 414 21.61 -8.48 4.28
N ASP A 415 21.52 -8.19 5.59
CA ASP A 415 22.10 -7.03 6.27
C ASP A 415 23.50 -7.29 6.86
N GLY A 416 24.07 -8.47 6.62
CA GLY A 416 25.37 -8.89 7.15
C GLY A 416 25.34 -9.35 8.62
N SER A 417 24.16 -9.39 9.26
CA SER A 417 24.02 -9.89 10.63
C SER A 417 24.12 -11.43 10.69
N PRO A 418 24.60 -12.00 11.83
CA PRO A 418 24.59 -13.44 12.02
C PRO A 418 23.19 -14.01 12.02
N ALA A 419 22.98 -15.13 11.37
CA ALA A 419 21.69 -15.80 11.38
C ALA A 419 21.38 -16.35 12.78
N TRP A 420 20.25 -16.00 13.34
CA TRP A 420 19.84 -16.48 14.67
C TRP A 420 19.41 -17.93 14.71
N TYR A 421 19.17 -18.53 13.54
CA TYR A 421 18.84 -19.95 13.41
C TYR A 421 19.29 -20.47 12.04
N ILE A 422 19.53 -21.77 12.02
CA ILE A 422 19.89 -22.54 10.83
C ILE A 422 19.09 -23.82 10.76
N HIS A 423 18.90 -24.34 9.56
CA HIS A 423 18.31 -25.65 9.32
C HIS A 423 19.41 -26.66 9.01
N ILE A 424 19.53 -27.65 9.85
CA ILE A 424 20.46 -28.76 9.68
C ILE A 424 19.73 -29.87 8.93
N PRO A 425 20.16 -30.24 7.71
CA PRO A 425 19.55 -31.31 6.97
C PRO A 425 19.62 -32.65 7.76
N ARG A 426 18.51 -33.32 7.89
CA ARG A 426 18.48 -34.70 8.35
C ARG A 426 18.67 -35.56 7.11
N GLY A 427 19.83 -36.22 6.97
CA GLY A 427 20.07 -37.15 5.87
C GLY A 427 18.85 -38.04 5.68
N ARG A 428 18.37 -38.21 4.44
CA ARG A 428 17.33 -39.18 4.13
C ARG A 428 17.79 -40.54 4.67
N LYS A 429 16.98 -41.16 5.51
CA LYS A 429 17.16 -42.59 5.79
C LYS A 429 16.95 -43.28 4.45
N THR A 430 18.05 -43.73 3.83
CA THR A 430 18.02 -44.71 2.74
C THR A 430 17.41 -45.99 3.22
#